data_90e667a5b30ce1ad9fa4ebd5234d6973
#
_entry.id   90e667a5b30ce1ad9fa4ebd5234d6973
#
_cell.length_a   1.000
_cell.length_b   1.000
_cell.length_c   1.000
_cell.angle_alpha   90.00
_cell.angle_beta   90.00
_cell.angle_gamma   90.00
#
_symmetry.space_group_name_H-M   'P 1'
#
loop_
_entity.id
_entity.type
_entity.pdbx_description
1 polymer ?
#
loop_
_entity_poly.entity_id
_entity_poly.type
_entity_poly.pdbx_seq_one_letter_code
_entity_poly.pdbx_strand_id
1 'polypeptide(L)'
;MTDSISFDRAAPYYDRTRAFPDDVMERLIPMLTRELPQGERCLEIGVGTGRIALPLMREGIRIVGVDIAAEMLRRLIDKAGGSGPPAAIADATRLPFADGTFGSAIAAHVLHLIPGWRTAIDEVTRVVRPGGVLVASRGASTRTEWQHQVRRRFFAEAGDPPWPPGINRIEELDDGMRARGAAVHELPELDREDLASINDLLAALEGGIWSACWALDEATRQRAATATREWAGRELGDLDQPRPTLYSSVWRAYWLP
;
A
#
# COMPACT_ATOMS: atom_id res chain seq x y z
N MET A 1 -16.69 15.67 -2.64
CA MET A 1 -16.01 14.53 -3.34
C MET A 1 -14.65 14.40 -2.70
N THR A 2 -14.20 13.21 -2.44
CA THR A 2 -12.85 12.97 -1.86
C THR A 2 -11.80 13.20 -2.95
N ASP A 3 -10.65 13.79 -2.57
CA ASP A 3 -9.49 13.93 -3.45
C ASP A 3 -8.58 12.68 -3.38
N SER A 4 -9.01 11.62 -2.67
CA SER A 4 -8.29 10.36 -2.56
C SER A 4 -8.21 9.64 -3.90
N ILE A 5 -7.08 8.97 -4.16
CA ILE A 5 -6.85 8.26 -5.42
C ILE A 5 -7.63 6.94 -5.41
N SER A 6 -8.65 6.81 -6.28
CA SER A 6 -9.35 5.53 -6.52
C SER A 6 -8.51 4.59 -7.37
N PHE A 7 -8.52 3.30 -7.00
CA PHE A 7 -7.83 2.22 -7.72
C PHE A 7 -8.73 1.45 -8.69
N ASP A 8 -9.93 1.94 -9.02
CA ASP A 8 -10.84 1.28 -9.97
C ASP A 8 -10.15 0.92 -11.29
N ARG A 9 -9.33 1.85 -11.85
CA ARG A 9 -8.57 1.59 -13.09
C ARG A 9 -7.55 0.46 -12.97
N ALA A 10 -7.04 0.18 -11.77
CA ALA A 10 -6.05 -0.85 -11.53
C ALA A 10 -6.67 -2.22 -11.22
N ALA A 11 -7.94 -2.28 -10.88
CA ALA A 11 -8.61 -3.52 -10.48
C ALA A 11 -8.36 -4.69 -11.43
N PRO A 12 -8.36 -4.55 -12.79
CA PRO A 12 -8.13 -5.66 -13.70
C PRO A 12 -6.74 -6.32 -13.61
N TYR A 13 -5.72 -5.59 -13.17
CA TYR A 13 -4.34 -6.07 -13.12
C TYR A 13 -3.72 -6.02 -11.73
N TYR A 14 -4.45 -5.55 -10.70
CA TYR A 14 -3.94 -5.28 -9.37
C TYR A 14 -3.27 -6.49 -8.73
N ASP A 15 -3.97 -7.62 -8.65
CA ASP A 15 -3.44 -8.82 -8.00
C ASP A 15 -2.18 -9.37 -8.69
N ARG A 16 -2.10 -9.26 -10.03
CA ARG A 16 -0.90 -9.70 -10.78
C ARG A 16 0.33 -8.80 -10.56
N THR A 17 0.10 -7.50 -10.29
CA THR A 17 1.18 -6.51 -10.24
C THR A 17 1.50 -6.05 -8.82
N ARG A 18 0.65 -6.41 -7.84
CA ARG A 18 0.74 -5.97 -6.43
C ARG A 18 0.66 -7.09 -5.43
N ALA A 19 0.60 -8.35 -5.87
CA ALA A 19 0.70 -9.47 -4.95
C ALA A 19 1.99 -9.37 -4.13
N PHE A 20 1.90 -9.68 -2.86
CA PHE A 20 3.11 -10.00 -2.10
C PHE A 20 3.62 -11.35 -2.56
N PRO A 21 4.95 -11.55 -2.62
CA PRO A 21 5.51 -12.88 -2.78
C PRO A 21 5.05 -13.82 -1.66
N ASP A 22 4.91 -15.11 -1.97
CA ASP A 22 4.35 -16.09 -1.04
C ASP A 22 5.18 -16.18 0.25
N ASP A 23 6.50 -16.17 0.16
CA ASP A 23 7.42 -16.18 1.30
C ASP A 23 7.31 -14.92 2.18
N VAL A 24 6.94 -13.77 1.60
CA VAL A 24 6.63 -12.56 2.36
C VAL A 24 5.29 -12.71 3.07
N MET A 25 4.27 -13.26 2.40
CA MET A 25 2.96 -13.50 3.00
C MET A 25 3.02 -14.49 4.17
N GLU A 26 3.81 -15.55 4.05
CA GLU A 26 4.05 -16.55 5.12
C GLU A 26 4.63 -15.93 6.38
N ARG A 27 5.40 -14.85 6.27
CA ARG A 27 5.94 -14.10 7.42
C ARG A 27 5.01 -12.97 7.87
N LEU A 28 4.36 -12.29 6.93
CA LEU A 28 3.50 -11.14 7.18
C LEU A 28 2.24 -11.53 7.96
N ILE A 29 1.51 -12.56 7.53
CA ILE A 29 0.22 -12.90 8.14
C ILE A 29 0.37 -13.31 9.62
N PRO A 30 1.29 -14.20 10.02
CA PRO A 30 1.50 -14.49 11.45
C PRO A 30 1.98 -13.26 12.24
N MET A 31 2.78 -12.38 11.64
CA MET A 31 3.21 -11.14 12.29
C MET A 31 2.02 -10.24 12.60
N LEU A 32 1.14 -10.00 11.62
CA LEU A 32 -0.07 -9.19 11.82
C LEU A 32 -1.04 -9.84 12.82
N THR A 33 -1.25 -11.15 12.72
CA THR A 33 -2.18 -11.89 13.59
C THR A 33 -1.79 -11.76 15.07
N ARG A 34 -0.49 -11.67 15.40
CA ARG A 34 -0.01 -11.49 16.78
C ARG A 34 -0.36 -10.12 17.36
N GLU A 35 -0.42 -9.09 16.54
CA GLU A 35 -0.75 -7.72 16.97
C GLU A 35 -2.27 -7.49 17.08
N LEU A 36 -3.09 -8.31 16.44
CA LEU A 36 -4.53 -8.12 16.37
C LEU A 36 -5.25 -8.85 17.50
N PRO A 37 -6.10 -8.16 18.31
CA PRO A 37 -6.89 -8.78 19.37
C PRO A 37 -7.81 -9.87 18.84
N GLN A 38 -7.67 -11.08 19.39
CA GLN A 38 -8.49 -12.23 19.00
C GLN A 38 -9.96 -12.05 19.43
N GLY A 39 -10.88 -12.51 18.57
CA GLY A 39 -12.31 -12.46 18.87
C GLY A 39 -12.98 -11.10 18.65
N GLU A 40 -12.22 -10.04 18.47
CA GLU A 40 -12.71 -8.70 18.17
C GLU A 40 -12.77 -8.45 16.66
N ARG A 41 -13.53 -7.40 16.25
CA ARG A 41 -13.57 -6.99 14.84
C ARG A 41 -12.36 -6.11 14.53
N CYS A 42 -11.76 -6.36 13.37
CA CYS A 42 -10.68 -5.54 12.81
C CYS A 42 -11.20 -4.80 11.56
N LEU A 43 -11.02 -3.50 11.50
CA LEU A 43 -11.31 -2.69 10.33
C LEU A 43 -10.10 -2.66 9.40
N GLU A 44 -10.26 -2.98 8.11
CA GLU A 44 -9.23 -2.67 7.11
C GLU A 44 -9.70 -1.50 6.23
N ILE A 45 -8.98 -0.35 6.31
CA ILE A 45 -9.20 0.79 5.41
C ILE A 45 -8.36 0.59 4.14
N GLY A 46 -8.98 0.81 2.97
CA GLY A 46 -8.39 0.48 1.68
C GLY A 46 -8.22 -1.02 1.49
N VAL A 47 -9.26 -1.80 1.82
CA VAL A 47 -9.24 -3.27 1.76
C VAL A 47 -8.95 -3.81 0.36
N GLY A 48 -9.23 -3.03 -0.68
CA GLY A 48 -8.96 -3.36 -2.07
C GLY A 48 -9.56 -4.70 -2.50
N THR A 49 -8.74 -5.55 -3.10
CA THR A 49 -9.11 -6.92 -3.52
C THR A 49 -8.98 -7.96 -2.40
N GLY A 50 -8.79 -7.53 -1.14
CA GLY A 50 -8.66 -8.41 0.02
C GLY A 50 -7.30 -9.10 0.14
N ARG A 51 -6.23 -8.49 -0.36
CA ARG A 51 -4.88 -9.05 -0.34
C ARG A 51 -4.39 -9.38 1.07
N ILE A 52 -4.77 -8.58 2.07
CA ILE A 52 -4.49 -8.79 3.50
C ILE A 52 -5.71 -9.41 4.20
N ALA A 53 -6.91 -8.88 3.96
CA ALA A 53 -8.14 -9.33 4.60
C ALA A 53 -8.37 -10.84 4.46
N LEU A 54 -8.30 -11.39 3.24
CA LEU A 54 -8.64 -12.79 3.01
C LEU A 54 -7.68 -13.77 3.71
N PRO A 55 -6.35 -13.58 3.67
CA PRO A 55 -5.43 -14.39 4.48
C PRO A 55 -5.67 -14.27 5.98
N LEU A 56 -5.88 -13.06 6.53
CA LEU A 56 -6.16 -12.88 7.96
C LEU A 56 -7.47 -13.53 8.40
N MET A 57 -8.49 -13.54 7.54
CA MET A 57 -9.73 -14.27 7.83
C MET A 57 -9.52 -15.77 7.97
N ARG A 58 -8.58 -16.36 7.20
CA ARG A 58 -8.22 -17.79 7.34
C ARG A 58 -7.55 -18.09 8.68
N GLU A 59 -6.88 -17.09 9.26
CA GLU A 59 -6.33 -17.13 10.63
C GLU A 59 -7.37 -16.80 11.73
N GLY A 60 -8.64 -16.65 11.36
CA GLY A 60 -9.73 -16.42 12.33
C GLY A 60 -9.95 -14.95 12.71
N ILE A 61 -9.26 -13.98 12.06
CA ILE A 61 -9.49 -12.56 12.32
C ILE A 61 -10.81 -12.11 11.67
N ARG A 62 -11.66 -11.42 12.44
CA ARG A 62 -12.97 -10.93 12.01
C ARG A 62 -12.83 -9.58 11.29
N ILE A 63 -12.50 -9.61 10.00
CA ILE A 63 -12.28 -8.40 9.20
C ILE A 63 -13.62 -7.74 8.79
N VAL A 64 -13.65 -6.41 8.82
CA VAL A 64 -14.60 -5.55 8.11
C VAL A 64 -13.79 -4.62 7.21
N GLY A 65 -14.10 -4.54 5.92
CA GLY A 65 -13.34 -3.76 4.96
C GLY A 65 -14.07 -2.49 4.50
N VAL A 66 -13.32 -1.42 4.25
CA VAL A 66 -13.80 -0.27 3.49
C VAL A 66 -12.83 0.10 2.37
N ASP A 67 -13.36 0.54 1.25
CA ASP A 67 -12.59 1.08 0.13
C ASP A 67 -13.44 2.12 -0.61
N ILE A 68 -12.81 3.11 -1.26
CA ILE A 68 -13.52 4.05 -2.13
C ILE A 68 -13.70 3.51 -3.55
N ALA A 69 -12.93 2.49 -3.94
CA ALA A 69 -12.90 1.90 -5.26
C ALA A 69 -13.90 0.73 -5.37
N ALA A 70 -15.02 0.95 -6.03
CA ALA A 70 -16.08 -0.06 -6.17
C ALA A 70 -15.62 -1.31 -6.93
N GLU A 71 -14.78 -1.14 -7.97
CA GLU A 71 -14.24 -2.25 -8.75
C GLU A 71 -13.29 -3.14 -7.93
N MET A 72 -12.55 -2.54 -6.99
CA MET A 72 -11.69 -3.29 -6.08
C MET A 72 -12.53 -4.17 -5.16
N LEU A 73 -13.61 -3.62 -4.58
CA LEU A 73 -14.54 -4.39 -3.74
C LEU A 73 -15.26 -5.49 -4.53
N ARG A 74 -15.64 -5.23 -5.78
CA ARG A 74 -16.24 -6.26 -6.64
C ARG A 74 -15.29 -7.44 -6.80
N ARG A 75 -14.00 -7.18 -7.08
CA ARG A 75 -12.99 -8.22 -7.16
C ARG A 75 -12.74 -8.95 -5.84
N LEU A 76 -12.82 -8.26 -4.72
CA LEU A 76 -12.78 -8.91 -3.40
C LEU A 76 -13.92 -9.93 -3.25
N ILE A 77 -15.15 -9.53 -3.59
CA ILE A 77 -16.34 -10.39 -3.50
C ILE A 77 -16.19 -11.60 -4.41
N ASP A 78 -15.79 -11.38 -5.67
CA ASP A 78 -15.59 -12.46 -6.66
C ASP A 78 -14.52 -13.46 -6.18
N LYS A 79 -13.39 -12.96 -5.70
CA LYS A 79 -12.27 -13.77 -5.21
C LYS A 79 -12.62 -14.56 -3.94
N ALA A 80 -13.46 -14.01 -3.10
CA ALA A 80 -13.90 -14.64 -1.87
C ALA A 80 -15.00 -15.70 -2.06
N GLY A 81 -15.61 -15.80 -3.24
CA GLY A 81 -16.62 -16.81 -3.55
C GLY A 81 -17.82 -16.79 -2.59
N GLY A 82 -18.23 -15.62 -2.12
CA GLY A 82 -19.32 -15.43 -1.15
C GLY A 82 -18.94 -15.57 0.33
N SER A 83 -17.68 -15.91 0.64
CA SER A 83 -17.17 -16.06 2.01
C SER A 83 -16.20 -14.93 2.42
N GLY A 84 -16.33 -13.75 1.77
CA GLY A 84 -15.48 -12.59 2.05
C GLY A 84 -15.88 -11.82 3.31
N PRO A 85 -15.04 -10.85 3.71
CA PRO A 85 -15.38 -9.95 4.80
C PRO A 85 -16.59 -9.06 4.41
N PRO A 86 -17.43 -8.66 5.37
CA PRO A 86 -18.31 -7.53 5.16
C PRO A 86 -17.52 -6.33 4.67
N ALA A 87 -17.92 -5.73 3.56
CA ALA A 87 -17.21 -4.60 2.97
C ALA A 87 -18.20 -3.52 2.49
N ALA A 88 -17.77 -2.26 2.58
CA ALA A 88 -18.56 -1.12 2.16
C ALA A 88 -17.73 -0.11 1.37
N ILE A 89 -18.39 0.59 0.43
CA ILE A 89 -17.78 1.77 -0.22
C ILE A 89 -17.82 2.90 0.80
N ALA A 90 -16.63 3.35 1.25
CA ALA A 90 -16.52 4.47 2.18
C ALA A 90 -15.19 5.19 2.01
N ASP A 91 -15.19 6.49 2.33
CA ASP A 91 -14.01 7.31 2.45
C ASP A 91 -13.43 7.15 3.86
N ALA A 92 -12.13 6.82 3.94
CA ALA A 92 -11.43 6.65 5.21
C ALA A 92 -11.39 7.95 6.05
N THR A 93 -11.59 9.12 5.43
CA THR A 93 -11.69 10.41 6.13
C THR A 93 -13.08 10.64 6.76
N ARG A 94 -14.04 9.73 6.54
CA ARG A 94 -15.39 9.77 7.10
C ARG A 94 -15.97 8.35 7.19
N LEU A 95 -15.55 7.62 8.21
CA LEU A 95 -15.96 6.21 8.38
C LEU A 95 -17.42 6.09 8.89
N PRO A 96 -18.25 5.23 8.28
CA PRO A 96 -19.66 5.08 8.65
C PRO A 96 -19.86 4.15 9.86
N PHE A 97 -19.03 4.29 10.88
CA PHE A 97 -19.09 3.46 12.09
C PHE A 97 -19.14 4.33 13.34
N ALA A 98 -19.75 3.82 14.39
CA ALA A 98 -19.76 4.46 15.70
C ALA A 98 -18.38 4.36 16.35
N ASP A 99 -18.13 5.22 17.34
CA ASP A 99 -16.92 5.24 18.15
C ASP A 99 -16.70 3.88 18.83
N GLY A 100 -15.45 3.44 18.91
CA GLY A 100 -15.07 2.21 19.59
C GLY A 100 -15.67 0.91 19.01
N THR A 101 -16.13 0.92 17.76
CA THR A 101 -16.75 -0.25 17.10
C THR A 101 -15.78 -1.41 16.90
N PHE A 102 -14.49 -1.14 16.79
CA PHE A 102 -13.45 -2.12 16.45
C PHE A 102 -12.41 -2.27 17.56
N GLY A 103 -11.87 -3.48 17.73
CA GLY A 103 -10.72 -3.72 18.61
C GLY A 103 -9.40 -3.35 17.95
N SER A 104 -9.36 -3.32 16.62
CA SER A 104 -8.17 -3.00 15.84
C SER A 104 -8.51 -2.46 14.48
N ALA A 105 -7.49 -1.86 13.83
CA ALA A 105 -7.57 -1.46 12.43
C ALA A 105 -6.27 -1.80 11.69
N ILE A 106 -6.37 -1.94 10.36
CA ILE A 106 -5.25 -2.10 9.42
C ILE A 106 -5.32 -1.01 8.37
N ALA A 107 -4.17 -0.40 8.07
CA ALA A 107 -3.97 0.54 6.98
C ALA A 107 -2.77 0.09 6.12
N ALA A 108 -3.02 -0.84 5.20
CA ALA A 108 -1.97 -1.46 4.38
C ALA A 108 -1.85 -0.77 3.02
N HIS A 109 -0.78 -0.04 2.77
CA HIS A 109 -0.50 0.61 1.47
C HIS A 109 -1.59 1.57 0.98
N VAL A 110 -2.28 2.26 1.87
CA VAL A 110 -3.40 3.14 1.53
C VAL A 110 -3.16 4.61 1.86
N LEU A 111 -2.52 4.91 3.00
CA LEU A 111 -2.41 6.29 3.51
C LEU A 111 -1.67 7.25 2.56
N HIS A 112 -0.78 6.75 1.70
CA HIS A 112 -0.09 7.58 0.70
C HIS A 112 -1.01 8.03 -0.45
N LEU A 113 -2.20 7.46 -0.57
CA LEU A 113 -3.20 7.77 -1.60
C LEU A 113 -4.28 8.75 -1.09
N ILE A 114 -4.26 9.08 0.20
CA ILE A 114 -5.27 9.88 0.87
C ILE A 114 -4.68 11.25 1.22
N PRO A 115 -5.06 12.36 0.54
CA PRO A 115 -4.58 13.70 0.87
C PRO A 115 -4.86 14.08 2.31
N GLY A 116 -6.05 13.75 2.79
CA GLY A 116 -6.50 13.94 4.17
C GLY A 116 -6.09 12.80 5.12
N TRP A 117 -4.92 12.20 4.97
CA TRP A 117 -4.53 11.05 5.77
C TRP A 117 -4.56 11.28 7.30
N ARG A 118 -4.34 12.52 7.74
CA ARG A 118 -4.47 12.87 9.18
C ARG A 118 -5.91 12.73 9.65
N THR A 119 -6.88 13.21 8.88
CA THR A 119 -8.30 13.02 9.15
C THR A 119 -8.69 11.55 9.09
N ALA A 120 -8.14 10.77 8.15
CA ALA A 120 -8.36 9.33 8.12
C ALA A 120 -7.84 8.65 9.39
N ILE A 121 -6.70 9.08 9.91
CA ILE A 121 -6.16 8.58 11.20
C ILE A 121 -7.06 9.02 12.37
N ASP A 122 -7.59 10.25 12.39
CA ASP A 122 -8.55 10.68 13.42
C ASP A 122 -9.80 9.78 13.39
N GLU A 123 -10.33 9.47 12.22
CA GLU A 123 -11.47 8.56 12.08
C GLU A 123 -11.13 7.12 12.51
N VAL A 124 -9.95 6.60 12.14
CA VAL A 124 -9.51 5.27 12.59
C VAL A 124 -9.38 5.25 14.12
N THR A 125 -8.77 6.25 14.73
CA THR A 125 -8.64 6.33 16.20
C THR A 125 -9.99 6.50 16.90
N ARG A 126 -10.97 7.16 16.28
CA ARG A 126 -12.34 7.28 16.78
C ARG A 126 -13.07 5.93 16.79
N VAL A 127 -12.97 5.17 15.68
CA VAL A 127 -13.74 3.92 15.53
C VAL A 127 -13.07 2.72 16.20
N VAL A 128 -11.79 2.78 16.50
CA VAL A 128 -11.09 1.79 17.32
C VAL A 128 -11.24 2.17 18.78
N ARG A 129 -11.57 1.19 19.63
CA ARG A 129 -11.76 1.43 21.07
C ARG A 129 -10.44 1.82 21.76
N PRO A 130 -10.50 2.51 22.93
CA PRO A 130 -9.34 2.69 23.78
C PRO A 130 -8.63 1.36 24.09
N GLY A 131 -7.30 1.38 24.13
CA GLY A 131 -6.48 0.17 24.25
C GLY A 131 -6.50 -0.76 23.03
N GLY A 132 -7.10 -0.35 21.91
CA GLY A 132 -7.03 -1.05 20.63
C GLY A 132 -5.75 -0.73 19.87
N VAL A 133 -5.57 -1.32 18.70
CA VAL A 133 -4.35 -1.18 17.89
C VAL A 133 -4.66 -0.82 16.44
N LEU A 134 -3.89 0.11 15.88
CA LEU A 134 -3.77 0.32 14.44
C LEU A 134 -2.47 -0.34 13.97
N VAL A 135 -2.55 -1.24 12.97
CA VAL A 135 -1.37 -1.76 12.28
C VAL A 135 -1.28 -1.14 10.90
N ALA A 136 -0.15 -0.53 10.56
CA ALA A 136 -0.03 0.19 9.31
C ALA A 136 1.30 -0.05 8.59
N SER A 137 1.25 0.04 7.27
CA SER A 137 2.41 0.11 6.38
C SER A 137 2.17 1.13 5.29
N ARG A 138 3.16 1.95 5.00
CA ARG A 138 3.10 2.87 3.87
C ARG A 138 3.15 2.14 2.54
N GLY A 139 3.83 1.02 2.49
CA GLY A 139 4.07 0.22 1.30
C GLY A 139 5.48 -0.32 1.24
N ALA A 140 5.71 -1.17 0.24
CA ALA A 140 7.04 -1.67 -0.04
C ALA A 140 7.89 -0.59 -0.70
N SER A 141 9.16 -0.59 -0.38
CA SER A 141 10.19 0.21 -1.04
C SER A 141 11.22 -0.68 -1.70
N THR A 142 11.79 -0.21 -2.80
CA THR A 142 13.00 -0.77 -3.37
C THR A 142 14.20 0.00 -2.80
N ARG A 143 15.21 -0.69 -2.32
CA ARG A 143 16.36 -0.07 -1.65
C ARG A 143 17.64 -0.07 -2.48
N THR A 144 17.58 -0.47 -3.74
CA THR A 144 18.78 -0.52 -4.59
C THR A 144 19.02 0.79 -5.32
N GLU A 145 20.26 1.25 -5.32
CA GLU A 145 20.66 2.53 -5.90
C GLU A 145 20.31 2.62 -7.40
N TRP A 146 20.54 1.54 -8.17
CA TRP A 146 20.25 1.55 -9.59
C TRP A 146 18.75 1.78 -9.90
N GLN A 147 17.85 1.19 -9.09
CA GLN A 147 16.41 1.41 -9.26
C GLN A 147 16.01 2.85 -8.92
N HIS A 148 16.64 3.45 -7.89
CA HIS A 148 16.42 4.86 -7.57
C HIS A 148 16.90 5.78 -8.69
N GLN A 149 18.07 5.51 -9.28
CA GLN A 149 18.62 6.27 -10.40
C GLN A 149 17.70 6.21 -11.62
N VAL A 150 17.28 5.01 -12.03
CA VAL A 150 16.38 4.80 -13.17
C VAL A 150 15.03 5.50 -12.95
N ARG A 151 14.42 5.34 -11.77
CA ARG A 151 13.13 5.99 -11.45
C ARG A 151 13.25 7.50 -11.43
N ARG A 152 14.27 8.04 -10.79
CA ARG A 152 14.53 9.48 -10.75
C ARG A 152 14.69 10.03 -12.16
N ARG A 153 15.48 9.35 -13.02
CA ARG A 153 15.67 9.75 -14.40
C ARG A 153 14.35 9.74 -15.17
N PHE A 154 13.58 8.67 -15.06
CA PHE A 154 12.28 8.55 -15.73
C PHE A 154 11.32 9.69 -15.35
N PHE A 155 11.18 10.01 -14.08
CA PHE A 155 10.29 11.09 -13.64
C PHE A 155 10.80 12.47 -14.04
N ALA A 156 12.10 12.71 -14.04
CA ALA A 156 12.68 13.94 -14.56
C ALA A 156 12.36 14.11 -16.07
N GLU A 157 12.53 13.06 -16.89
CA GLU A 157 12.16 13.07 -18.30
C GLU A 157 10.65 13.22 -18.53
N ALA A 158 9.83 12.82 -17.56
CA ALA A 158 8.39 12.99 -17.59
C ALA A 158 7.91 14.37 -17.08
N GLY A 159 8.83 15.27 -16.69
CA GLY A 159 8.51 16.61 -16.20
C GLY A 159 8.17 16.67 -14.71
N ASP A 160 8.70 15.75 -13.91
CA ASP A 160 8.54 15.69 -12.45
C ASP A 160 7.08 15.85 -11.98
N PRO A 161 6.19 14.92 -12.35
CA PRO A 161 4.79 15.01 -11.97
C PRO A 161 4.64 14.97 -10.44
N PRO A 162 3.55 15.54 -9.89
CA PRO A 162 3.32 15.51 -8.45
C PRO A 162 3.20 14.07 -7.95
N TRP A 163 3.84 13.79 -6.82
CA TRP A 163 3.71 12.52 -6.12
C TRP A 163 2.29 12.33 -5.55
N PRO A 164 1.87 11.08 -5.26
CA PRO A 164 0.62 10.83 -4.56
C PRO A 164 0.50 11.70 -3.30
N PRO A 165 -0.67 12.29 -3.03
CA PRO A 165 -0.82 13.43 -2.13
C PRO A 165 -0.83 13.07 -0.63
N GLY A 166 -0.77 11.79 -0.28
CA GLY A 166 -0.85 11.33 1.11
C GLY A 166 0.52 11.32 1.81
N ILE A 167 0.65 10.42 2.78
CA ILE A 167 1.88 10.27 3.57
C ILE A 167 3.07 9.85 2.71
N ASN A 168 4.22 10.48 2.88
CA ASN A 168 5.44 10.15 2.15
C ASN A 168 6.35 9.16 2.89
N ARG A 169 6.40 9.22 4.21
CA ARG A 169 7.25 8.38 5.05
C ARG A 169 6.46 7.86 6.25
N ILE A 170 6.79 6.65 6.71
CA ILE A 170 6.10 6.04 7.84
C ILE A 170 6.33 6.83 9.15
N GLU A 171 7.46 7.51 9.26
CA GLU A 171 7.81 8.33 10.42
C GLU A 171 6.82 9.50 10.61
N GLU A 172 6.20 10.01 9.54
CA GLU A 172 5.15 11.03 9.66
C GLU A 172 3.91 10.48 10.40
N LEU A 173 3.62 9.18 10.19
CA LEU A 173 2.57 8.50 10.94
C LEU A 173 3.00 8.24 12.38
N ASP A 174 4.24 7.81 12.61
CA ASP A 174 4.80 7.61 13.95
C ASP A 174 4.64 8.88 14.81
N ASP A 175 5.02 10.04 14.27
CA ASP A 175 4.89 11.32 14.95
C ASP A 175 3.41 11.70 15.18
N GLY A 176 2.57 11.50 14.19
CA GLY A 176 1.14 11.75 14.29
C GLY A 176 0.45 10.87 15.35
N MET A 177 0.85 9.62 15.47
CA MET A 177 0.29 8.69 16.46
C MET A 177 0.84 8.95 17.87
N ARG A 178 2.13 9.25 18.02
CA ARG A 178 2.70 9.69 19.30
C ARG A 178 2.01 10.94 19.83
N ALA A 179 1.73 11.91 18.95
CA ALA A 179 1.00 13.14 19.34
C ALA A 179 -0.43 12.84 19.85
N ARG A 180 -1.02 11.70 19.50
CA ARG A 180 -2.30 11.20 19.99
C ARG A 180 -2.19 10.30 21.23
N GLY A 181 -0.98 10.14 21.78
CA GLY A 181 -0.72 9.32 22.97
C GLY A 181 -0.54 7.82 22.67
N ALA A 182 -0.45 7.42 21.41
CA ALA A 182 -0.26 6.01 21.07
C ALA A 182 1.17 5.54 21.34
N ALA A 183 1.31 4.31 21.85
CA ALA A 183 2.59 3.63 21.90
C ALA A 183 2.92 3.05 20.49
N VAL A 184 4.12 3.35 20.01
CA VAL A 184 4.58 2.96 18.67
C VAL A 184 5.52 1.76 18.77
N HIS A 185 5.16 0.65 18.17
CA HIS A 185 5.98 -0.55 18.08
C HIS A 185 6.42 -0.78 16.64
N GLU A 186 7.72 -0.88 16.42
CA GLU A 186 8.28 -1.30 15.15
C GLU A 186 8.15 -2.81 15.00
N LEU A 187 7.51 -3.25 13.93
CA LEU A 187 7.41 -4.67 13.64
C LEU A 187 8.64 -5.13 12.82
N PRO A 188 8.95 -6.44 12.85
CA PRO A 188 10.05 -6.98 12.05
C PRO A 188 9.94 -6.59 10.58
N GLU A 189 11.02 -6.12 10.00
CA GLU A 189 11.07 -5.74 8.60
C GLU A 189 10.98 -7.00 7.71
N LEU A 190 10.19 -6.90 6.66
CA LEU A 190 9.99 -7.98 5.69
C LEU A 190 10.81 -7.67 4.44
N ASP A 191 12.03 -8.18 4.44
CA ASP A 191 12.95 -8.04 3.33
C ASP A 191 12.94 -9.29 2.45
N ARG A 192 13.12 -9.08 1.15
CA ARG A 192 13.33 -10.12 0.15
C ARG A 192 14.29 -9.63 -0.92
N GLU A 193 15.30 -10.43 -1.19
CA GLU A 193 16.14 -10.24 -2.36
C GLU A 193 15.51 -10.90 -3.59
N ASP A 194 15.65 -10.24 -4.73
CA ASP A 194 15.19 -10.73 -6.03
C ASP A 194 16.11 -10.22 -7.13
N LEU A 195 15.84 -10.59 -8.37
CA LEU A 195 16.56 -10.09 -9.54
C LEU A 195 15.58 -9.42 -10.49
N ALA A 196 15.96 -8.26 -11.02
CA ALA A 196 15.23 -7.59 -12.08
C ALA A 196 16.19 -6.87 -13.03
N SER A 197 15.77 -6.67 -14.27
CA SER A 197 16.52 -5.87 -15.22
C SER A 197 16.07 -4.42 -15.24
N ILE A 198 16.86 -3.55 -15.86
CA ILE A 198 16.45 -2.16 -16.09
C ILE A 198 15.25 -2.11 -17.03
N ASN A 199 15.21 -2.99 -18.03
CA ASN A 199 14.07 -3.08 -18.95
C ASN A 199 12.78 -3.51 -18.24
N ASP A 200 12.81 -4.43 -17.27
CA ASP A 200 11.64 -4.79 -16.46
C ASP A 200 11.10 -3.58 -15.71
N LEU A 201 11.98 -2.81 -15.06
CA LEU A 201 11.60 -1.59 -14.34
C LEU A 201 11.00 -0.54 -15.28
N LEU A 202 11.62 -0.31 -16.43
CA LEU A 202 11.14 0.65 -17.42
C LEU A 202 9.81 0.22 -18.05
N ALA A 203 9.61 -1.06 -18.32
CA ALA A 203 8.33 -1.59 -18.80
C ALA A 203 7.20 -1.35 -17.79
N ALA A 204 7.48 -1.50 -16.49
CA ALA A 204 6.51 -1.22 -15.44
C ALA A 204 6.16 0.29 -15.34
N LEU A 205 7.14 1.18 -15.49
CA LEU A 205 6.96 2.64 -15.50
C LEU A 205 6.19 3.10 -16.74
N GLU A 206 6.59 2.64 -17.91
CA GLU A 206 5.97 2.92 -19.21
C GLU A 206 4.52 2.45 -19.25
N GLY A 207 4.25 1.24 -18.76
CA GLY A 207 2.91 0.67 -18.62
C GLY A 207 2.02 1.36 -17.59
N GLY A 208 2.54 2.31 -16.80
CA GLY A 208 1.77 3.06 -15.82
C GLY A 208 1.19 2.20 -14.70
N ILE A 209 1.90 1.12 -14.34
CA ILE A 209 1.45 0.18 -13.31
C ILE A 209 1.29 0.89 -11.96
N TRP A 210 2.20 1.80 -11.60
CA TRP A 210 2.20 2.48 -10.32
C TRP A 210 1.40 3.79 -10.32
N SER A 211 0.75 4.11 -9.20
CA SER A 211 -0.05 5.33 -9.04
C SER A 211 0.75 6.61 -9.29
N ALA A 212 2.05 6.62 -9.03
CA ALA A 212 2.93 7.74 -9.35
C ALA A 212 2.99 8.06 -10.86
N CYS A 213 2.67 7.10 -11.73
CA CYS A 213 2.63 7.29 -13.18
C CYS A 213 1.24 7.74 -13.69
N TRP A 214 0.21 7.77 -12.84
CA TRP A 214 -1.17 7.97 -13.29
C TRP A 214 -1.50 9.42 -13.68
N ALA A 215 -0.70 10.37 -13.22
CA ALA A 215 -0.77 11.77 -13.66
C ALA A 215 -0.20 11.99 -15.06
N LEU A 216 0.52 11.00 -15.62
CA LEU A 216 1.16 11.06 -16.92
C LEU A 216 0.29 10.39 -17.99
N ASP A 217 0.15 11.02 -19.16
CA ASP A 217 -0.42 10.36 -20.33
C ASP A 217 0.55 9.29 -20.90
N GLU A 218 0.02 8.43 -21.76
CA GLU A 218 0.78 7.34 -22.35
C GLU A 218 1.98 7.83 -23.17
N ALA A 219 1.77 8.86 -24.00
CA ALA A 219 2.82 9.42 -24.85
C ALA A 219 3.99 9.99 -24.02
N THR A 220 3.68 10.65 -22.90
CA THR A 220 4.69 11.14 -21.97
C THR A 220 5.47 10.01 -21.32
N ARG A 221 4.78 8.94 -20.87
CA ARG A 221 5.45 7.76 -20.31
C ARG A 221 6.38 7.08 -21.32
N GLN A 222 5.93 6.93 -22.56
CA GLN A 222 6.73 6.33 -23.65
C GLN A 222 7.98 7.16 -23.96
N ARG A 223 7.84 8.50 -24.09
CA ARG A 223 9.00 9.39 -24.31
C ARG A 223 9.99 9.32 -23.16
N ALA A 224 9.50 9.40 -21.92
CA ALA A 224 10.35 9.32 -20.74
C ALA A 224 11.07 7.96 -20.64
N ALA A 225 10.38 6.86 -20.94
CA ALA A 225 10.98 5.54 -20.97
C ALA A 225 12.06 5.41 -22.04
N THR A 226 11.83 5.94 -23.24
CA THR A 226 12.82 5.94 -24.34
C THR A 226 14.07 6.72 -23.94
N ALA A 227 13.92 7.95 -23.47
CA ALA A 227 15.05 8.79 -23.04
C ALA A 227 15.82 8.14 -21.87
N THR A 228 15.10 7.51 -20.94
CA THR A 228 15.71 6.82 -19.81
C THR A 228 16.46 5.56 -20.25
N ARG A 229 15.95 4.78 -21.23
CA ARG A 229 16.67 3.63 -21.81
C ARG A 229 17.98 4.06 -22.44
N GLU A 230 17.99 5.12 -23.24
CA GLU A 230 19.19 5.65 -23.87
C GLU A 230 20.22 6.09 -22.83
N TRP A 231 19.79 6.81 -21.78
CA TRP A 231 20.66 7.20 -20.67
C TRP A 231 21.20 5.98 -19.93
N ALA A 232 20.32 5.05 -19.54
CA ALA A 232 20.72 3.89 -18.76
C ALA A 232 21.69 2.96 -19.53
N GLY A 233 21.51 2.83 -20.85
CA GLY A 233 22.44 2.07 -21.70
C GLY A 233 23.85 2.66 -21.72
N ARG A 234 23.98 4.00 -21.64
CA ARG A 234 25.28 4.66 -21.56
C ARG A 234 25.92 4.61 -20.17
N GLU A 235 25.11 4.84 -19.12
CA GLU A 235 25.64 5.05 -17.76
C GLU A 235 25.66 3.77 -16.93
N LEU A 236 24.70 2.86 -17.15
CA LEU A 236 24.51 1.66 -16.35
C LEU A 236 24.83 0.35 -17.10
N GLY A 237 25.03 0.43 -18.43
CA GLY A 237 25.41 -0.70 -19.28
C GLY A 237 24.22 -1.55 -19.72
N ASP A 238 24.39 -2.88 -19.77
CA ASP A 238 23.38 -3.80 -20.30
C ASP A 238 22.04 -3.68 -19.55
N LEU A 239 20.97 -3.38 -20.30
CA LEU A 239 19.63 -3.15 -19.75
C LEU A 239 18.89 -4.44 -19.41
N ASP A 240 19.26 -5.56 -19.99
CA ASP A 240 18.66 -6.87 -19.76
C ASP A 240 19.41 -7.70 -18.71
N GLN A 241 20.59 -7.24 -18.27
CA GLN A 241 21.35 -7.90 -17.24
C GLN A 241 20.54 -7.96 -15.93
N PRO A 242 20.28 -9.16 -15.36
CA PRO A 242 19.68 -9.29 -14.04
C PRO A 242 20.52 -8.62 -12.96
N ARG A 243 19.92 -7.77 -12.16
CA ARG A 243 20.57 -7.01 -11.08
C ARG A 243 19.86 -7.31 -9.76
N PRO A 244 20.60 -7.36 -8.64
CA PRO A 244 19.98 -7.49 -7.34
C PRO A 244 18.97 -6.38 -7.08
N THR A 245 17.81 -6.77 -6.55
CA THR A 245 16.80 -5.87 -6.02
C THR A 245 16.53 -6.26 -4.57
N LEU A 246 16.22 -5.28 -3.74
CA LEU A 246 15.79 -5.51 -2.37
C LEU A 246 14.39 -4.96 -2.20
N TYR A 247 13.43 -5.86 -2.07
CA TYR A 247 12.09 -5.54 -1.60
C TYR A 247 12.15 -5.39 -0.08
N SER A 248 11.57 -4.32 0.43
CA SER A 248 11.46 -4.12 1.87
C SER A 248 10.08 -3.57 2.20
N SER A 249 9.44 -4.12 3.22
CA SER A 249 8.15 -3.66 3.72
C SER A 249 8.24 -3.43 5.23
N VAL A 250 8.04 -2.17 5.61
CA VAL A 250 8.09 -1.70 7.00
C VAL A 250 6.67 -1.61 7.54
N TRP A 251 6.45 -2.18 8.71
CA TRP A 251 5.18 -2.18 9.43
C TRP A 251 5.33 -1.59 10.83
N ARG A 252 4.24 -0.99 11.31
CA ARG A 252 4.13 -0.41 12.66
C ARG A 252 2.84 -0.87 13.31
N ALA A 253 2.88 -1.11 14.62
CA ALA A 253 1.69 -1.25 15.46
C ALA A 253 1.61 -0.05 16.40
N TYR A 254 0.46 0.61 16.42
CA TYR A 254 0.15 1.79 17.22
C TYR A 254 -0.94 1.42 18.22
N TRP A 255 -0.56 1.26 19.49
CA TRP A 255 -1.50 0.96 20.57
C TRP A 255 -2.10 2.26 21.10
N LEU A 256 -3.43 2.36 20.98
CA LEU A 256 -4.17 3.56 21.39
C LEU A 256 -4.28 3.67 22.91
N PRO A 257 -4.31 4.91 23.47
CA PRO A 257 -4.47 5.13 24.89
C PRO A 257 -5.82 4.69 25.43
#